data_8f62bff72b4c84853a9208d93465c62b
#
_entry.id   8f62bff72b4c84853a9208d93465c62b
#
_cell.length_a   1.000
_cell.length_b   1.000
_cell.length_c   1.000
_cell.angle_alpha   90.00
_cell.angle_beta   90.00
_cell.angle_gamma   90.00
#
_symmetry.space_group_name_H-M   'P 1'
#
loop_
_entity.id
_entity.type
_entity.pdbx_description
1 polymer ?
#
loop_
_entity_poly.entity_id
_entity_poly.type
_entity_poly.pdbx_seq_one_letter_code
_entity_poly.pdbx_strand_id
1 'polypeptide(L)'
;PGTVVGKLTEDVAGEIGCERLDVIAVGSHDTASAVAAVPADENTKWAYLSSGTWSLIGVEVPGAVINDKTYEVPFTNEGGVENTIRLLKNIMGLWLVQECRRQWQKDGEDLSYPELTAMAEKAEPFAVSIDVDQDSFIAPGEMPKRINEYLEQTGQQRTTDKGQIVRAVLEGLALKYRAILDKLEDVTGTTIECLHIVGGGTQNELLNQFAANATGKKVITGPVEATAIGNIVMQARAAGQLTGLAQARKIIRNSIEMKEYQPKETGLWQRQYDKTKK
;
A
#
# COMPACT_ATOMS: atom_id res chain seq x y z
N PRO A 1 4.47 -12.10 -18.01
CA PRO A 1 4.78 -12.81 -16.76
C PRO A 1 4.31 -14.27 -16.78
N GLY A 2 5.04 -15.18 -16.09
CA GLY A 2 4.70 -16.60 -16.06
C GLY A 2 5.08 -17.37 -17.34
N THR A 3 6.09 -16.92 -18.06
CA THR A 3 6.62 -17.60 -19.26
C THR A 3 8.13 -17.76 -19.18
N VAL A 4 8.66 -18.83 -19.75
CA VAL A 4 10.10 -19.01 -19.96
C VAL A 4 10.55 -18.13 -21.13
N VAL A 5 11.49 -17.22 -20.88
CA VAL A 5 12.07 -16.33 -21.91
C VAL A 5 13.31 -16.94 -22.58
N GLY A 6 13.95 -17.89 -21.91
CA GLY A 6 15.14 -18.58 -22.40
C GLY A 6 15.88 -19.28 -21.29
N LYS A 7 17.11 -19.67 -21.57
CA LYS A 7 18.03 -20.24 -20.58
C LYS A 7 19.16 -19.25 -20.26
N LEU A 8 19.74 -19.36 -19.07
CA LEU A 8 20.96 -18.65 -18.74
C LEU A 8 22.00 -18.81 -19.86
N THR A 9 22.76 -17.78 -20.16
CA THR A 9 23.91 -17.89 -21.04
C THR A 9 24.98 -18.81 -20.45
N GLU A 10 25.84 -19.38 -21.27
CA GLU A 10 26.92 -20.25 -20.78
C GLU A 10 27.86 -19.50 -19.84
N ASP A 11 28.18 -18.25 -20.15
CA ASP A 11 29.03 -17.41 -19.32
C ASP A 11 28.45 -17.20 -17.91
N VAL A 12 27.17 -16.82 -17.82
CA VAL A 12 26.50 -16.60 -16.52
C VAL A 12 26.39 -17.93 -15.75
N ALA A 13 25.99 -19.01 -16.40
CA ALA A 13 25.89 -20.32 -15.76
C ALA A 13 27.25 -20.79 -15.23
N GLY A 14 28.32 -20.56 -15.99
CA GLY A 14 29.71 -20.87 -15.58
C GLY A 14 30.19 -19.99 -14.42
N GLU A 15 29.87 -18.69 -14.40
CA GLU A 15 30.23 -17.77 -13.34
C GLU A 15 29.60 -18.15 -12.00
N ILE A 16 28.34 -18.53 -12.00
CA ILE A 16 27.60 -18.90 -10.76
C ILE A 16 27.71 -20.41 -10.43
N GLY A 17 28.35 -21.19 -11.27
CA GLY A 17 28.61 -22.61 -11.03
C GLY A 17 27.38 -23.50 -11.06
N CYS A 18 26.41 -23.21 -11.95
CA CYS A 18 25.17 -23.97 -12.06
C CYS A 18 24.92 -24.43 -13.50
N GLU A 19 23.90 -25.28 -13.67
CA GLU A 19 23.36 -25.62 -14.97
C GLU A 19 22.71 -24.40 -15.66
N ARG A 20 22.50 -24.47 -16.97
CA ARG A 20 21.74 -23.43 -17.69
C ARG A 20 20.25 -23.52 -17.33
N LEU A 21 19.91 -22.86 -16.21
CA LEU A 21 18.55 -22.77 -15.69
C LEU A 21 17.64 -21.95 -16.63
N ASP A 22 16.35 -22.22 -16.57
CA ASP A 22 15.37 -21.41 -17.26
C ASP A 22 15.25 -20.01 -16.63
N VAL A 23 15.21 -19.00 -17.48
CA VAL A 23 14.93 -17.61 -17.08
C VAL A 23 13.45 -17.36 -17.31
N ILE A 24 12.76 -16.99 -16.24
CA ILE A 24 11.30 -16.82 -16.24
C ILE A 24 10.96 -15.33 -16.08
N ALA A 25 10.10 -14.82 -16.97
CA ALA A 25 9.53 -13.50 -16.83
C ALA A 25 8.51 -13.49 -15.68
N VAL A 26 8.79 -12.73 -14.63
CA VAL A 26 7.85 -12.43 -13.53
C VAL A 26 7.20 -11.07 -13.76
N GLY A 27 6.44 -10.54 -12.82
CA GLY A 27 5.93 -9.17 -12.91
C GLY A 27 7.08 -8.20 -13.16
N SER A 28 6.99 -7.38 -14.22
CA SER A 28 8.08 -6.48 -14.65
C SER A 28 8.33 -5.34 -13.65
N HIS A 29 7.38 -5.05 -12.79
CA HIS A 29 7.50 -4.21 -11.62
C HIS A 29 7.23 -5.08 -10.38
N ASP A 30 7.98 -4.88 -9.30
CA ASP A 30 7.84 -5.67 -8.07
C ASP A 30 6.42 -5.66 -7.48
N THR A 31 5.74 -4.51 -7.57
CA THR A 31 4.33 -4.39 -7.18
C THR A 31 3.40 -5.26 -8.03
N ALA A 32 3.73 -5.56 -9.30
CA ALA A 32 2.94 -6.51 -10.08
C ALA A 32 2.99 -7.92 -9.49
N SER A 33 4.16 -8.33 -8.99
CA SER A 33 4.31 -9.56 -8.24
C SER A 33 3.55 -9.49 -6.91
N ALA A 34 3.63 -8.37 -6.17
CA ALA A 34 2.90 -8.20 -4.92
C ALA A 34 1.38 -8.32 -5.12
N VAL A 35 0.84 -7.74 -6.19
CA VAL A 35 -0.60 -7.82 -6.53
C VAL A 35 -0.99 -9.24 -6.96
N ALA A 36 -0.11 -9.96 -7.64
CA ALA A 36 -0.35 -11.38 -7.95
C ALA A 36 -0.54 -12.22 -6.69
N ALA A 37 0.16 -11.85 -5.60
CA ALA A 37 0.07 -12.54 -4.31
C ALA A 37 -1.08 -12.06 -3.41
N VAL A 38 -1.90 -11.09 -3.82
CA VAL A 38 -3.07 -10.69 -3.04
C VAL A 38 -4.04 -11.87 -2.92
N PRO A 39 -4.39 -12.31 -1.70
CA PRO A 39 -5.22 -13.50 -1.47
C PRO A 39 -6.72 -13.23 -1.69
N ALA A 40 -7.04 -12.48 -2.75
CA ALA A 40 -8.41 -12.08 -3.05
C ALA A 40 -9.29 -13.25 -3.51
N ASP A 41 -10.58 -13.15 -3.21
CA ASP A 41 -11.60 -14.05 -3.75
C ASP A 41 -12.12 -13.52 -5.09
N GLU A 42 -12.27 -14.42 -6.07
CA GLU A 42 -12.73 -14.05 -7.42
C GLU A 42 -14.14 -13.46 -7.44
N ASN A 43 -14.96 -13.79 -6.45
CA ASN A 43 -16.35 -13.33 -6.37
C ASN A 43 -16.49 -11.98 -5.64
N THR A 44 -15.40 -11.42 -5.11
CA THR A 44 -15.39 -10.16 -4.36
C THR A 44 -14.84 -9.04 -5.24
N LYS A 45 -15.44 -7.86 -5.18
CA LYS A 45 -14.89 -6.65 -5.79
C LYS A 45 -13.87 -6.03 -4.83
N TRP A 46 -12.61 -6.13 -5.14
CA TRP A 46 -11.54 -5.74 -4.26
C TRP A 46 -10.60 -4.70 -4.86
N ALA A 47 -9.99 -3.93 -3.99
CA ALA A 47 -8.81 -3.12 -4.29
C ALA A 47 -7.62 -3.63 -3.50
N TYR A 48 -6.43 -3.27 -3.94
CA TYR A 48 -5.19 -3.53 -3.20
C TYR A 48 -4.54 -2.25 -2.72
N LEU A 49 -3.79 -2.38 -1.64
CA LEU A 49 -2.85 -1.40 -1.14
C LEU A 49 -1.52 -2.12 -0.88
N SER A 50 -0.53 -1.88 -1.74
CA SER A 50 0.85 -2.26 -1.45
C SER A 50 1.44 -1.20 -0.54
N SER A 51 1.50 -1.51 0.76
CA SER A 51 1.86 -0.57 1.82
C SER A 51 3.29 -0.78 2.30
N GLY A 52 4.09 0.25 2.16
CA GLY A 52 5.49 0.31 2.59
C GLY A 52 5.93 1.75 2.80
N THR A 53 7.15 2.08 2.41
CA THR A 53 7.65 3.46 2.37
C THR A 53 6.74 4.32 1.49
N TRP A 54 6.37 3.82 0.33
CA TRP A 54 5.27 4.32 -0.51
C TRP A 54 4.02 3.47 -0.31
N SER A 55 2.87 4.04 -0.68
CA SER A 55 1.59 3.33 -0.74
C SER A 55 1.08 3.36 -2.18
N LEU A 56 0.95 2.17 -2.79
CA LEU A 56 0.38 2.01 -4.12
C LEU A 56 -1.01 1.41 -3.97
N ILE A 57 -2.03 2.20 -4.23
CA ILE A 57 -3.43 1.80 -4.10
C ILE A 57 -4.08 1.70 -5.48
N GLY A 58 -4.76 0.59 -5.76
CA GLY A 58 -5.32 0.37 -7.09
C GLY A 58 -6.21 -0.86 -7.20
N VAL A 59 -6.63 -1.12 -8.43
CA VAL A 59 -7.44 -2.28 -8.83
C VAL A 59 -6.81 -2.97 -10.04
N GLU A 60 -7.09 -4.26 -10.22
CA GLU A 60 -6.81 -4.96 -11.49
C GLU A 60 -7.99 -4.80 -12.44
N VAL A 61 -7.68 -4.42 -13.66
CA VAL A 61 -8.65 -4.23 -14.75
C VAL A 61 -8.21 -4.99 -16.01
N PRO A 62 -9.13 -5.41 -16.88
CA PRO A 62 -8.80 -6.19 -18.07
C PRO A 62 -8.09 -5.38 -19.17
N GLY A 63 -8.11 -4.06 -19.10
CA GLY A 63 -7.50 -3.16 -20.06
C GLY A 63 -7.23 -1.78 -19.48
N ALA A 64 -6.39 -0.99 -20.12
CA ALA A 64 -6.05 0.35 -19.67
C ALA A 64 -7.30 1.27 -19.64
N VAL A 65 -7.46 2.01 -18.56
CA VAL A 65 -8.51 3.00 -18.38
C VAL A 65 -7.91 4.38 -18.60
N ILE A 66 -8.24 5.00 -19.74
CA ILE A 66 -7.72 6.30 -20.16
C ILE A 66 -8.90 7.20 -20.50
N ASN A 67 -9.19 8.16 -19.67
CA ASN A 67 -10.25 9.14 -19.83
C ASN A 67 -9.94 10.40 -19.02
N ASP A 68 -10.78 11.44 -19.13
CA ASP A 68 -10.57 12.72 -18.44
C ASP A 68 -10.47 12.53 -16.92
N LYS A 69 -11.27 11.65 -16.32
CA LYS A 69 -11.24 11.39 -14.87
C LYS A 69 -9.92 10.77 -14.41
N THR A 70 -9.33 9.84 -15.21
CA THR A 70 -8.01 9.26 -14.89
C THR A 70 -6.88 10.27 -15.08
N TYR A 71 -7.05 11.25 -15.94
CA TYR A 71 -6.10 12.34 -16.12
C TYR A 71 -6.15 13.34 -14.95
N GLU A 72 -7.35 13.73 -14.52
CA GLU A 72 -7.54 14.67 -13.39
C GLU A 72 -6.94 14.16 -12.07
N VAL A 73 -6.98 12.85 -11.82
CA VAL A 73 -6.48 12.22 -10.57
C VAL A 73 -5.07 11.64 -10.73
N PRO A 74 -4.33 11.89 -11.76
CA PRO A 74 -3.20 11.20 -12.37
C PRO A 74 -3.05 9.73 -11.92
N PHE A 75 -4.02 8.89 -12.33
CA PHE A 75 -3.88 7.45 -12.22
C PHE A 75 -2.89 6.92 -13.25
N THR A 76 -2.10 5.91 -12.88
CA THR A 76 -1.24 5.17 -13.80
C THR A 76 -1.86 3.85 -14.20
N ASN A 77 -1.63 3.44 -15.45
CA ASN A 77 -1.95 2.13 -15.98
C ASN A 77 -0.65 1.35 -16.12
N GLU A 78 -0.45 0.37 -15.25
CA GLU A 78 0.78 -0.43 -15.24
C GLU A 78 0.49 -1.89 -15.56
N GLY A 79 1.42 -2.56 -16.22
CA GLY A 79 1.28 -3.99 -16.54
C GLY A 79 1.12 -4.83 -15.27
N GLY A 80 0.08 -5.64 -15.26
CA GLY A 80 -0.15 -6.67 -14.25
C GLY A 80 0.36 -8.04 -14.73
N VAL A 81 -0.21 -9.09 -14.17
CA VAL A 81 0.03 -10.48 -14.61
C VAL A 81 -1.22 -11.00 -15.33
N GLU A 82 -1.08 -12.07 -16.11
CA GLU A 82 -2.19 -12.66 -16.88
C GLU A 82 -2.95 -11.66 -17.78
N ASN A 83 -2.22 -10.76 -18.42
CA ASN A 83 -2.75 -9.72 -19.30
C ASN A 83 -3.67 -8.70 -18.62
N THR A 84 -3.59 -8.54 -17.31
CA THR A 84 -4.28 -7.47 -16.60
C THR A 84 -3.48 -6.18 -16.61
N ILE A 85 -4.18 -5.08 -16.35
CA ILE A 85 -3.60 -3.76 -16.06
C ILE A 85 -3.91 -3.43 -14.61
N ARG A 86 -2.94 -2.88 -13.92
CA ARG A 86 -3.09 -2.29 -12.60
C ARG A 86 -3.37 -0.80 -12.77
N LEU A 87 -4.61 -0.39 -12.55
CA LEU A 87 -4.99 1.01 -12.46
C LEU A 87 -4.73 1.46 -11.02
N LEU A 88 -3.77 2.35 -10.82
CA LEU A 88 -3.30 2.68 -9.47
C LEU A 88 -2.90 4.16 -9.31
N LYS A 89 -2.78 4.57 -8.08
CA LYS A 89 -2.19 5.83 -7.65
C LYS A 89 -1.07 5.56 -6.66
N ASN A 90 0.09 6.18 -6.90
CA ASN A 90 1.15 6.32 -5.90
C ASN A 90 0.79 7.46 -4.96
N ILE A 91 0.92 7.22 -3.68
CA ILE A 91 0.80 8.21 -2.62
C ILE A 91 1.94 8.04 -1.63
N MET A 92 2.24 9.06 -0.85
CA MET A 92 3.14 8.91 0.29
C MET A 92 2.63 7.79 1.19
N GLY A 93 3.57 6.98 1.67
CA GLY A 93 3.27 5.89 2.59
C GLY A 93 3.83 6.17 3.99
N LEU A 94 4.36 5.13 4.60
CA LEU A 94 4.99 5.22 5.92
C LEU A 94 6.33 5.99 5.91
N TRP A 95 6.73 6.56 4.77
CA TRP A 95 7.88 7.44 4.62
C TRP A 95 7.91 8.57 5.67
N LEU A 96 6.76 9.22 5.93
CA LEU A 96 6.68 10.28 6.91
C LEU A 96 7.03 9.79 8.32
N VAL A 97 6.52 8.62 8.71
CA VAL A 97 6.85 8.01 10.02
C VAL A 97 8.32 7.59 10.06
N GLN A 98 8.84 7.03 8.96
CA GLN A 98 10.24 6.62 8.86
C GLN A 98 11.18 7.83 8.98
N GLU A 99 10.88 8.95 8.34
CA GLU A 99 11.67 10.17 8.42
C GLU A 99 11.56 10.86 9.79
N CYS A 100 10.37 10.83 10.41
CA CYS A 100 10.23 11.28 11.79
C CYS A 100 11.11 10.45 12.74
N ARG A 101 11.04 9.12 12.64
CA ARG A 101 11.87 8.21 13.44
C ARG A 101 13.34 8.47 13.20
N ARG A 102 13.78 8.60 11.95
CA ARG A 102 15.18 8.86 11.60
C ARG A 102 15.67 10.18 12.19
N GLN A 103 14.82 11.22 12.22
CA GLN A 103 15.16 12.50 12.85
C GLN A 103 15.31 12.33 14.36
N TRP A 104 14.33 11.72 15.03
CA TRP A 104 14.41 11.49 16.49
C TRP A 104 15.63 10.64 16.90
N GLN A 105 15.98 9.66 16.08
CA GLN A 105 17.20 8.86 16.31
C GLN A 105 18.48 9.73 16.23
N LYS A 106 18.55 10.68 15.28
CA LYS A 106 19.65 11.66 15.22
C LYS A 106 19.69 12.58 16.44
N ASP A 107 18.52 12.88 16.98
CA ASP A 107 18.37 13.73 18.17
C ASP A 107 18.65 12.93 19.49
N GLY A 108 19.01 11.64 19.38
CA GLY A 108 19.40 10.78 20.50
C GLY A 108 18.28 9.90 21.05
N GLU A 109 17.13 9.82 20.38
CA GLU A 109 15.99 9.01 20.81
C GLU A 109 15.73 7.86 19.82
N ASP A 110 16.16 6.65 20.17
CA ASP A 110 15.95 5.46 19.34
C ASP A 110 14.63 4.76 19.69
N LEU A 111 13.57 5.19 19.01
CA LEU A 111 12.22 4.65 19.15
C LEU A 111 11.94 3.60 18.06
N SER A 112 11.44 2.44 18.45
CA SER A 112 10.97 1.42 17.52
C SER A 112 9.62 1.77 16.90
N TYR A 113 9.26 1.15 15.78
CA TYR A 113 7.95 1.33 15.16
C TYR A 113 6.78 0.91 16.08
N PRO A 114 6.87 -0.21 16.84
CA PRO A 114 5.83 -0.56 17.82
C PRO A 114 5.65 0.51 18.91
N GLU A 115 6.74 1.09 19.44
CA GLU A 115 6.65 2.17 20.43
C GLU A 115 5.97 3.42 19.85
N LEU A 116 6.35 3.84 18.64
CA LEU A 116 5.73 4.96 17.95
C LEU A 116 4.24 4.71 17.70
N THR A 117 3.87 3.50 17.31
CA THR A 117 2.46 3.11 17.10
C THR A 117 1.69 3.14 18.41
N ALA A 118 2.26 2.63 19.51
CA ALA A 118 1.64 2.67 20.82
C ALA A 118 1.47 4.11 21.38
N MET A 119 2.41 5.01 21.07
CA MET A 119 2.28 6.44 21.39
C MET A 119 1.15 7.08 20.58
N ALA A 120 1.07 6.78 19.27
CA ALA A 120 0.01 7.27 18.39
C ALA A 120 -1.38 6.76 18.81
N GLU A 121 -1.50 5.53 19.29
CA GLU A 121 -2.75 4.96 19.76
C GLU A 121 -3.31 5.73 20.96
N LYS A 122 -2.44 6.21 21.86
CA LYS A 122 -2.80 6.98 23.07
C LYS A 122 -3.05 8.47 22.79
N ALA A 123 -2.58 9.00 21.67
CA ALA A 123 -2.74 10.40 21.32
C ALA A 123 -4.21 10.74 20.98
N GLU A 124 -4.58 12.01 21.11
CA GLU A 124 -5.94 12.47 20.84
C GLU A 124 -6.31 12.33 19.37
N PRO A 125 -7.46 11.71 19.04
CA PRO A 125 -7.90 11.56 17.66
C PRO A 125 -8.13 12.90 16.97
N PHE A 126 -7.55 13.07 15.77
CA PHE A 126 -7.74 14.25 14.91
C PHE A 126 -7.46 15.59 15.58
N ALA A 127 -6.61 15.64 16.61
CA ALA A 127 -6.20 16.90 17.25
C ALA A 127 -5.47 17.83 16.25
N VAL A 128 -4.68 17.25 15.35
CA VAL A 128 -4.10 17.91 14.17
C VAL A 128 -4.27 17.01 12.94
N SER A 129 -4.31 17.60 11.75
CA SER A 129 -4.49 16.84 10.52
C SER A 129 -3.53 17.31 9.41
N ILE A 130 -3.05 16.38 8.61
CA ILE A 130 -2.12 16.66 7.51
C ILE A 130 -2.61 16.03 6.21
N ASP A 131 -2.34 16.71 5.08
CA ASP A 131 -2.35 16.04 3.78
C ASP A 131 -0.98 15.42 3.55
N VAL A 132 -0.92 14.11 3.52
CA VAL A 132 0.33 13.35 3.43
C VAL A 132 1.07 13.53 2.10
N ASP A 133 0.39 13.97 1.03
CA ASP A 133 0.97 14.19 -0.30
C ASP A 133 1.50 15.61 -0.52
N GLN A 134 1.77 16.37 0.54
CA GLN A 134 2.39 17.69 0.39
C GLN A 134 3.82 17.58 -0.15
N ASP A 135 4.16 18.41 -1.11
CA ASP A 135 5.50 18.44 -1.73
C ASP A 135 6.61 18.62 -0.70
N SER A 136 6.35 19.39 0.37
CA SER A 136 7.31 19.60 1.47
C SER A 136 7.71 18.32 2.20
N PHE A 137 6.92 17.25 2.10
CA PHE A 137 7.17 15.97 2.75
C PHE A 137 7.97 14.97 1.90
N ILE A 138 8.21 15.29 0.61
CA ILE A 138 8.97 14.40 -0.30
C ILE A 138 10.43 14.30 0.11
N ALA A 139 11.06 15.43 0.44
CA ALA A 139 12.48 15.48 0.73
C ALA A 139 12.80 14.86 2.10
N PRO A 140 13.92 14.12 2.24
CA PRO A 140 14.35 13.53 3.50
C PRO A 140 14.78 14.58 4.53
N GLY A 141 14.77 14.19 5.80
CA GLY A 141 15.25 14.97 6.94
C GLY A 141 14.26 16.01 7.48
N GLU A 142 14.43 16.33 8.75
CA GLU A 142 13.64 17.33 9.51
C GLU A 142 12.11 17.14 9.42
N MET A 143 11.62 15.93 9.20
CA MET A 143 10.19 15.69 8.96
C MET A 143 9.29 16.21 10.09
N PRO A 144 9.60 16.05 11.39
CA PRO A 144 8.78 16.62 12.46
C PRO A 144 8.66 18.15 12.37
N LYS A 145 9.72 18.82 11.94
CA LYS A 145 9.71 20.29 11.74
C LYS A 145 8.83 20.66 10.56
N ARG A 146 8.95 19.97 9.43
CA ARG A 146 8.11 20.21 8.23
C ARG A 146 6.63 19.98 8.50
N ILE A 147 6.30 18.93 9.27
CA ILE A 147 4.92 18.71 9.71
C ILE A 147 4.42 19.91 10.53
N ASN A 148 5.22 20.42 11.46
CA ASN A 148 4.85 21.59 12.25
C ASN A 148 4.74 22.88 11.42
N GLU A 149 5.59 23.06 10.41
CA GLU A 149 5.48 24.17 9.47
C GLU A 149 4.18 24.09 8.65
N TYR A 150 3.79 22.88 8.21
CA TYR A 150 2.52 22.64 7.56
C TYR A 150 1.32 22.95 8.48
N LEU A 151 1.37 22.51 9.75
CA LEU A 151 0.32 22.82 10.72
C LEU A 151 0.13 24.33 10.90
N GLU A 152 1.20 25.08 11.02
CA GLU A 152 1.13 26.56 11.11
C GLU A 152 0.53 27.18 9.83
N GLN A 153 0.99 26.75 8.66
CA GLN A 153 0.50 27.26 7.37
C GLN A 153 -1.01 27.01 7.17
N THR A 154 -1.52 25.93 7.79
CA THR A 154 -2.94 25.57 7.75
C THR A 154 -3.74 26.09 8.96
N GLY A 155 -3.14 26.97 9.79
CA GLY A 155 -3.79 27.59 10.95
C GLY A 155 -4.00 26.63 12.13
N GLN A 156 -3.27 25.53 12.17
CA GLN A 156 -3.31 24.56 13.26
C GLN A 156 -2.19 24.82 14.27
N GLN A 157 -2.36 24.33 15.50
CA GLN A 157 -1.33 24.43 16.52
C GLN A 157 -0.19 23.45 16.26
N ARG A 158 1.05 23.89 16.51
CA ARG A 158 2.21 23.00 16.54
C ARG A 158 2.10 21.98 17.65
N THR A 159 2.75 20.84 17.44
CA THR A 159 2.87 19.81 18.47
C THR A 159 4.30 19.25 18.52
N THR A 160 4.81 19.04 19.73
CA THR A 160 6.07 18.33 19.98
C THR A 160 5.81 16.88 20.43
N ASP A 161 4.55 16.53 20.63
CA ASP A 161 4.17 15.17 20.99
C ASP A 161 4.35 14.23 19.79
N LYS A 162 5.28 13.30 19.93
CA LYS A 162 5.61 12.31 18.88
C LYS A 162 4.45 11.40 18.55
N GLY A 163 3.68 10.98 19.56
CA GLY A 163 2.46 10.19 19.38
C GLY A 163 1.44 10.94 18.54
N GLN A 164 1.26 12.23 18.81
CA GLN A 164 0.35 13.08 18.05
C GLN A 164 0.81 13.26 16.59
N ILE A 165 2.11 13.45 16.35
CA ILE A 165 2.68 13.57 15.00
C ILE A 165 2.44 12.26 14.23
N VAL A 166 2.79 11.11 14.82
CA VAL A 166 2.62 9.81 14.16
C VAL A 166 1.14 9.52 13.91
N ARG A 167 0.27 9.82 14.88
CA ARG A 167 -1.18 9.66 14.71
C ARG A 167 -1.72 10.47 13.55
N ALA A 168 -1.36 11.74 13.46
CA ALA A 168 -1.77 12.61 12.36
C ALA A 168 -1.34 12.07 10.98
N VAL A 169 -0.13 11.48 10.89
CA VAL A 169 0.33 10.79 9.68
C VAL A 169 -0.56 9.59 9.36
N LEU A 170 -0.82 8.71 10.32
CA LEU A 170 -1.63 7.51 10.10
C LEU A 170 -3.09 7.84 9.75
N GLU A 171 -3.67 8.85 10.40
CA GLU A 171 -5.02 9.36 10.10
C GLU A 171 -5.07 9.98 8.69
N GLY A 172 -4.08 10.80 8.34
CA GLY A 172 -3.94 11.40 7.01
C GLY A 172 -3.82 10.34 5.90
N LEU A 173 -3.01 9.29 6.12
CA LEU A 173 -2.88 8.16 5.19
C LEU A 173 -4.23 7.46 5.00
N ALA A 174 -4.95 7.14 6.07
CA ALA A 174 -6.23 6.45 6.00
C ALA A 174 -7.29 7.28 5.26
N LEU A 175 -7.35 8.60 5.48
CA LEU A 175 -8.23 9.51 4.74
C LEU A 175 -7.85 9.58 3.26
N LYS A 176 -6.55 9.57 2.95
CA LYS A 176 -6.06 9.54 1.57
C LYS A 176 -6.44 8.24 0.86
N TYR A 177 -6.31 7.08 1.53
CA TYR A 177 -6.76 5.80 0.98
C TYR A 177 -8.23 5.85 0.60
N ARG A 178 -9.09 6.40 1.45
CA ARG A 178 -10.50 6.61 1.13
C ARG A 178 -10.69 7.47 -0.11
N ALA A 179 -10.02 8.64 -0.16
CA ALA A 179 -10.15 9.56 -1.29
C ALA A 179 -9.79 8.89 -2.62
N ILE A 180 -8.75 8.05 -2.63
CA ILE A 180 -8.34 7.33 -3.84
C ILE A 180 -9.32 6.20 -4.17
N LEU A 181 -9.83 5.46 -3.18
CA LEU A 181 -10.84 4.42 -3.43
C LEU A 181 -12.14 5.00 -4.00
N ASP A 182 -12.64 6.11 -3.46
CA ASP A 182 -13.81 6.81 -4.00
C ASP A 182 -13.59 7.19 -5.48
N LYS A 183 -12.39 7.65 -5.84
CA LYS A 183 -12.01 7.97 -7.22
C LYS A 183 -11.88 6.73 -8.11
N LEU A 184 -11.32 5.64 -7.59
CA LEU A 184 -11.25 4.36 -8.34
C LEU A 184 -12.65 3.82 -8.63
N GLU A 185 -13.58 3.89 -7.69
CA GLU A 185 -14.98 3.52 -7.90
C GLU A 185 -15.65 4.40 -8.97
N ASP A 186 -15.43 5.72 -8.94
CA ASP A 186 -15.97 6.65 -9.93
C ASP A 186 -15.42 6.40 -11.35
N VAL A 187 -14.11 6.11 -11.45
CA VAL A 187 -13.42 5.88 -12.73
C VAL A 187 -13.80 4.53 -13.34
N THR A 188 -13.92 3.49 -12.51
CA THR A 188 -14.20 2.12 -12.97
C THR A 188 -15.68 1.78 -13.02
N GLY A 189 -16.53 2.57 -12.36
CA GLY A 189 -17.95 2.26 -12.20
C GLY A 189 -18.22 1.03 -11.34
N THR A 190 -17.23 0.59 -10.56
CA THR A 190 -17.30 -0.65 -9.77
C THR A 190 -17.20 -0.31 -8.29
N THR A 191 -18.20 -0.70 -7.50
CA THR A 191 -18.14 -0.57 -6.04
C THR A 191 -17.14 -1.57 -5.46
N ILE A 192 -16.17 -1.09 -4.68
CA ILE A 192 -15.16 -1.91 -4.01
C ILE A 192 -15.73 -2.37 -2.67
N GLU A 193 -15.70 -3.68 -2.41
CA GLU A 193 -16.23 -4.29 -1.20
C GLU A 193 -15.15 -4.50 -0.13
N CYS A 194 -13.91 -4.72 -0.56
CA CYS A 194 -12.80 -5.08 0.32
C CYS A 194 -11.50 -4.40 -0.13
N LEU A 195 -10.70 -3.97 0.84
CA LEU A 195 -9.34 -3.50 0.62
C LEU A 195 -8.34 -4.54 1.14
N HIS A 196 -7.54 -5.10 0.24
CA HIS A 196 -6.41 -5.97 0.62
C HIS A 196 -5.15 -5.14 0.81
N ILE A 197 -4.55 -5.19 2.01
CA ILE A 197 -3.26 -4.55 2.30
C ILE A 197 -2.18 -5.62 2.31
N VAL A 198 -1.13 -5.41 1.52
CA VAL A 198 0.05 -6.30 1.43
C VAL A 198 1.32 -5.51 1.66
N GLY A 199 2.43 -6.20 1.91
CA GLY A 199 3.73 -5.59 2.18
C GLY A 199 3.95 -5.26 3.65
N GLY A 200 5.07 -4.58 3.96
CA GLY A 200 5.50 -4.30 5.33
C GLY A 200 4.51 -3.49 6.18
N GLY A 201 3.69 -2.64 5.53
CA GLY A 201 2.67 -1.85 6.21
C GLY A 201 1.56 -2.68 6.89
N THR A 202 1.40 -3.96 6.52
CA THR A 202 0.48 -4.89 7.19
C THR A 202 0.78 -5.08 8.67
N GLN A 203 2.00 -4.80 9.10
CA GLN A 203 2.42 -4.89 10.50
C GLN A 203 1.93 -3.72 11.36
N ASN A 204 1.48 -2.61 10.75
CA ASN A 204 0.91 -1.49 11.49
C ASN A 204 -0.60 -1.68 11.68
N GLU A 205 -0.98 -2.39 12.76
CA GLU A 205 -2.39 -2.71 13.04
C GLU A 205 -3.27 -1.47 13.22
N LEU A 206 -2.70 -0.39 13.78
CA LEU A 206 -3.43 0.88 13.96
C LEU A 206 -3.80 1.51 12.61
N LEU A 207 -2.85 1.56 11.67
CA LEU A 207 -3.12 2.06 10.31
C LEU A 207 -4.13 1.18 9.57
N ASN A 208 -4.03 -0.15 9.72
CA ASN A 208 -4.96 -1.08 9.09
C ASN A 208 -6.40 -0.88 9.61
N GLN A 209 -6.57 -0.68 10.94
CA GLN A 209 -7.86 -0.35 11.50
C GLN A 209 -8.35 1.03 11.04
N PHE A 210 -7.47 2.04 10.99
CA PHE A 210 -7.81 3.36 10.47
C PHE A 210 -8.21 3.32 8.99
N ALA A 211 -7.55 2.51 8.19
CA ALA A 211 -7.93 2.30 6.79
C ALA A 211 -9.34 1.70 6.68
N ALA A 212 -9.69 0.70 7.51
CA ALA A 212 -11.05 0.16 7.54
C ALA A 212 -12.06 1.23 7.97
N ASN A 213 -11.77 1.99 9.01
CA ASN A 213 -12.65 3.02 9.56
C ASN A 213 -12.89 4.15 8.55
N ALA A 214 -11.83 4.65 7.91
CA ALA A 214 -11.89 5.74 6.95
C ALA A 214 -12.64 5.35 5.69
N THR A 215 -12.33 4.17 5.15
CA THR A 215 -12.91 3.70 3.87
C THR A 215 -14.33 3.16 4.03
N GLY A 216 -14.70 2.77 5.26
CA GLY A 216 -15.97 2.07 5.52
C GLY A 216 -16.01 0.65 4.91
N LYS A 217 -14.86 0.12 4.52
CA LYS A 217 -14.73 -1.18 3.87
C LYS A 217 -14.01 -2.17 4.78
N LYS A 218 -14.29 -3.46 4.61
CA LYS A 218 -13.48 -4.51 5.23
C LYS A 218 -12.05 -4.42 4.72
N VAL A 219 -11.07 -4.45 5.63
CA VAL A 219 -9.65 -4.54 5.30
C VAL A 219 -9.15 -5.94 5.65
N ILE A 220 -8.40 -6.55 4.74
CA ILE A 220 -7.73 -7.84 4.94
C ILE A 220 -6.24 -7.63 4.71
N THR A 221 -5.40 -8.07 5.66
CA THR A 221 -3.95 -7.86 5.59
C THR A 221 -3.20 -9.16 5.34
N GLY A 222 -2.11 -9.08 4.57
CA GLY A 222 -1.18 -10.16 4.24
C GLY A 222 -1.19 -10.51 2.75
N PRO A 223 -0.11 -11.11 2.25
CA PRO A 223 1.15 -11.41 2.95
C PRO A 223 2.05 -10.18 3.14
N VAL A 224 2.97 -10.26 4.13
CA VAL A 224 4.03 -9.25 4.33
C VAL A 224 5.00 -9.26 3.15
N GLU A 225 5.47 -10.45 2.77
CA GLU A 225 6.42 -10.67 1.67
C GLU A 225 5.70 -10.94 0.33
N ALA A 226 4.69 -10.11 0.02
CA ALA A 226 3.85 -10.29 -1.16
C ALA A 226 4.65 -10.33 -2.47
N THR A 227 5.65 -9.46 -2.61
CA THR A 227 6.50 -9.40 -3.81
C THR A 227 7.23 -10.71 -4.05
N ALA A 228 7.86 -11.26 -3.02
CA ALA A 228 8.59 -12.54 -3.12
C ALA A 228 7.65 -13.70 -3.44
N ILE A 229 6.51 -13.77 -2.76
CA ILE A 229 5.49 -14.80 -2.99
C ILE A 229 4.94 -14.73 -4.41
N GLY A 230 4.61 -13.54 -4.90
CA GLY A 230 4.12 -13.37 -6.25
C GLY A 230 5.15 -13.72 -7.33
N ASN A 231 6.43 -13.40 -7.07
CA ASN A 231 7.53 -13.83 -7.93
C ASN A 231 7.61 -15.36 -8.03
N ILE A 232 7.57 -16.06 -6.88
CA ILE A 232 7.56 -17.54 -6.81
C ILE A 232 6.34 -18.11 -7.54
N VAL A 233 5.17 -17.52 -7.36
CA VAL A 233 3.93 -17.93 -8.03
C VAL A 233 4.05 -17.86 -9.56
N MET A 234 4.65 -16.79 -10.09
CA MET A 234 4.85 -16.66 -11.53
C MET A 234 5.85 -17.70 -12.06
N GLN A 235 6.87 -18.04 -11.30
CA GLN A 235 7.80 -19.11 -11.66
C GLN A 235 7.13 -20.51 -11.62
N ALA A 236 6.36 -20.80 -10.58
CA ALA A 236 5.60 -22.06 -10.47
C ALA A 236 4.59 -22.22 -11.61
N ARG A 237 3.97 -21.10 -12.04
CA ARG A 237 3.09 -21.10 -13.21
C ARG A 237 3.84 -21.41 -14.50
N ALA A 238 5.00 -20.79 -14.74
CA ALA A 238 5.84 -21.07 -15.90
C ALA A 238 6.32 -22.53 -15.94
N ALA A 239 6.57 -23.13 -14.78
CA ALA A 239 6.92 -24.55 -14.62
C ALA A 239 5.71 -25.50 -14.76
N GLY A 240 4.52 -25.00 -15.07
CA GLY A 240 3.30 -25.82 -15.21
C GLY A 240 2.71 -26.37 -13.91
N GLN A 241 3.18 -25.90 -12.75
CA GLN A 241 2.69 -26.35 -11.45
C GLN A 241 1.39 -25.65 -11.01
N LEU A 242 1.05 -24.52 -11.64
CA LEU A 242 -0.16 -23.76 -11.40
C LEU A 242 -0.91 -23.51 -12.71
N THR A 243 -2.22 -23.64 -12.67
CA THR A 243 -3.10 -23.43 -13.83
C THR A 243 -3.41 -21.95 -14.09
N GLY A 244 -3.30 -21.10 -13.07
CA GLY A 244 -3.57 -19.67 -13.17
C GLY A 244 -3.57 -18.95 -11.83
N LEU A 245 -3.82 -17.65 -11.89
CA LEU A 245 -3.76 -16.76 -10.73
C LEU A 245 -4.80 -17.08 -9.65
N ALA A 246 -5.99 -17.52 -10.06
CA ALA A 246 -7.04 -17.95 -9.14
C ALA A 246 -6.60 -19.10 -8.21
N GLN A 247 -5.98 -20.13 -8.79
CA GLN A 247 -5.43 -21.24 -8.01
C GLN A 247 -4.31 -20.75 -7.07
N ALA A 248 -3.42 -19.90 -7.57
CA ALA A 248 -2.33 -19.32 -6.79
C ALA A 248 -2.85 -18.54 -5.57
N ARG A 249 -3.80 -17.64 -5.78
CA ARG A 249 -4.43 -16.85 -4.71
C ARG A 249 -5.14 -17.71 -3.67
N LYS A 250 -5.78 -18.80 -4.11
CA LYS A 250 -6.38 -19.78 -3.19
C LYS A 250 -5.32 -20.49 -2.34
N ILE A 251 -4.19 -20.89 -2.94
CA ILE A 251 -3.07 -21.51 -2.21
C ILE A 251 -2.51 -20.52 -1.19
N ILE A 252 -2.23 -19.29 -1.60
CA ILE A 252 -1.71 -18.25 -0.72
C ILE A 252 -2.65 -18.02 0.47
N ARG A 253 -3.95 -17.88 0.21
CA ARG A 253 -4.98 -17.70 1.25
C ARG A 253 -4.98 -18.81 2.29
N ASN A 254 -4.71 -20.05 1.87
CA ASN A 254 -4.68 -21.21 2.75
C ASN A 254 -3.32 -21.41 3.45
N SER A 255 -2.28 -20.67 3.03
CA SER A 255 -0.90 -20.87 3.49
C SER A 255 -0.40 -19.80 4.44
N ILE A 256 -1.11 -18.68 4.55
CA ILE A 256 -0.71 -17.53 5.37
C ILE A 256 -1.79 -17.17 6.38
N GLU A 257 -1.37 -16.63 7.51
CA GLU A 257 -2.28 -16.00 8.46
C GLU A 257 -2.68 -14.61 7.93
N MET A 258 -3.98 -14.38 7.86
CA MET A 258 -4.55 -13.08 7.50
C MET A 258 -5.30 -12.48 8.67
N LYS A 259 -5.21 -11.16 8.83
CA LYS A 259 -6.04 -10.43 9.80
C LYS A 259 -7.12 -9.65 9.06
N GLU A 260 -8.32 -9.63 9.65
CA GLU A 260 -9.44 -8.84 9.15
C GLU A 260 -9.76 -7.69 10.09
N TYR A 261 -10.00 -6.52 9.52
CA TYR A 261 -10.40 -5.31 10.22
C TYR A 261 -11.76 -4.85 9.70
N GLN A 262 -12.74 -4.83 10.57
CA GLN A 262 -14.06 -4.28 10.26
C GLN A 262 -14.10 -2.78 10.56
N PRO A 263 -14.83 -1.98 9.77
CA PRO A 263 -15.00 -0.56 10.03
C PRO A 263 -15.60 -0.28 11.40
N LYS A 264 -15.01 0.66 12.13
CA LYS A 264 -15.48 1.19 13.42
C LYS A 264 -15.56 2.71 13.34
N GLU A 265 -16.37 3.34 14.17
CA GLU A 265 -16.46 4.80 14.30
C GLU A 265 -16.65 5.54 12.96
N THR A 266 -17.31 4.92 11.98
CA THR A 266 -17.44 5.42 10.62
C THR A 266 -18.01 6.84 10.54
N GLY A 267 -18.90 7.22 11.48
CA GLY A 267 -19.44 8.58 11.56
C GLY A 267 -18.41 9.64 11.93
N LEU A 268 -17.42 9.32 12.78
CA LEU A 268 -16.29 10.21 13.08
C LEU A 268 -15.42 10.42 11.83
N TRP A 269 -15.02 9.32 11.22
CA TRP A 269 -14.16 9.32 10.03
C TRP A 269 -14.85 10.01 8.83
N GLN A 270 -16.17 9.84 8.68
CA GLN A 270 -16.94 10.57 7.66
C GLN A 270 -16.85 12.09 7.87
N ARG A 271 -17.08 12.57 9.09
CA ARG A 271 -16.95 14.02 9.37
C ARG A 271 -15.56 14.57 9.11
N GLN A 272 -14.51 13.80 9.40
CA GLN A 272 -13.14 14.24 9.11
C GLN A 272 -12.86 14.24 7.61
N TYR A 273 -13.29 13.21 6.89
CA TYR A 273 -13.17 13.15 5.43
C TYR A 273 -13.89 14.32 4.74
N ASP A 274 -15.07 14.70 5.21
CA ASP A 274 -15.81 15.84 4.63
C ASP A 274 -15.08 17.19 4.83
N LYS A 275 -14.24 17.30 5.84
CA LYS A 275 -13.36 18.49 6.01
C LYS A 275 -12.23 18.55 4.98
N THR A 276 -11.74 17.41 4.50
CA THR A 276 -10.65 17.37 3.50
C THR A 276 -11.11 17.71 2.09
N LYS A 277 -12.43 17.77 1.85
CA LYS A 277 -13.03 18.13 0.55
C LYS A 277 -13.24 19.63 0.36
N LYS A 278 -13.02 20.42 1.40
CA LYS A 278 -13.16 21.88 1.40
C LYS A 278 -11.84 22.57 1.10
#